data_b48829cd674fa0089f506e260196be15
#
_entry.id   b48829cd674fa0089f506e260196be15
#
_cell.length_a   1.000
_cell.length_b   1.000
_cell.length_c   1.000
_cell.angle_alpha   90.00
_cell.angle_beta   90.00
_cell.angle_gamma   90.00
#
_symmetry.space_group_name_H-M   'P 1'
#
loop_
_entity.id
_entity.type
_entity.pdbx_description
1 polymer ?
#
loop_
_entity_poly.entity_id
_entity_poly.type
_entity_poly.pdbx_seq_one_letter_code
_entity_poly.pdbx_strand_id
1 'polypeptide(L)'
;MRRFGGWLLLYACHAPGPGASDTATPDSTPTDTPTPDTPSADTPAEDTAPPPRVTLTLGPSVACTSVADRDARGPFAVKPLTGWPDGHAHTQGGNGSLIDLDDDGALDVLAVGEGEIRVWWGDGIRRFDELPFATLAVTDRIGEQSGFFGAVASDLDADGRLDLIVSGRATANLVLRQETPRQFVDATAAFGIAADEDRHTSGASLSDIDRDGDLDLYFGGHGYVDESLDAPRFLPAGDADRLYLRDGAGFVDASDRLPAVAHDAWSFLGSWFDADFDGDDDLYLVNDFGGSVEPTMLLTNDGTGQFTHLPGGLGLEQPIAAMGLGLGDIDGNGIEDVSLVAWDINRLFLGQASGWFESAAAYGFLPGEAQTVGWGVEAADIQNDGWTDLLVNYGFLVTKFGDDNTRIQRDALYLNQGDGTLADAAAIGGIDDPGPTRGVALGDINRDGWLDVLKVRTDGEITLGLSRCGAASWMMLTLRQPGPNPRAVGATVRAWSGDRVWVRRVREGGTGFGVGQPHELHFGLGAAERLDRVEVTWPDGQIDTFLDVPGRGHHRLDRHDAPTP
;
A
#
# COMPACT_ATOMS: atom_id res chain seq x y z
N MET A 1 -40.64 -20.90 -26.99
CA MET A 1 -42.07 -20.57 -26.88
C MET A 1 -42.37 -20.16 -25.46
N ARG A 2 -42.62 -18.96 -25.25
CA ARG A 2 -43.55 -18.12 -24.47
C ARG A 2 -42.90 -16.77 -24.16
N ARG A 3 -43.51 -15.77 -24.76
CA ARG A 3 -43.31 -14.33 -24.57
C ARG A 3 -44.09 -13.88 -23.34
N PHE A 4 -43.61 -12.88 -22.64
CA PHE A 4 -44.33 -11.78 -21.97
C PHE A 4 -43.25 -10.73 -21.68
N GLY A 5 -43.30 -9.53 -22.12
CA GLY A 5 -44.36 -8.55 -22.22
C GLY A 5 -43.97 -7.39 -21.29
N GLY A 6 -43.47 -6.28 -21.84
CA GLY A 6 -42.96 -5.13 -21.16
C GLY A 6 -44.03 -4.26 -20.48
N TRP A 7 -43.56 -3.34 -19.65
CA TRP A 7 -44.24 -2.08 -19.33
C TRP A 7 -43.20 -0.96 -19.17
N LEU A 8 -43.28 -0.03 -20.11
CA LEU A 8 -42.68 1.29 -20.07
C LEU A 8 -43.60 2.20 -19.23
N LEU A 9 -43.10 2.96 -18.31
CA LEU A 9 -43.83 4.09 -17.74
C LEU A 9 -42.90 5.31 -17.69
N LEU A 10 -43.15 6.20 -18.67
CA LEU A 10 -42.73 7.59 -18.68
C LEU A 10 -43.47 8.38 -17.62
N TYR A 11 -42.81 9.24 -16.87
CA TYR A 11 -43.41 10.41 -16.27
C TYR A 11 -42.62 11.66 -16.59
N ALA A 12 -43.37 12.59 -17.19
CA ALA A 12 -42.88 13.87 -17.69
C ALA A 12 -42.93 14.98 -16.65
N CYS A 13 -42.10 15.96 -16.89
CA CYS A 13 -41.93 17.29 -16.33
C CYS A 13 -43.17 18.00 -15.74
N HIS A 14 -42.94 18.75 -14.66
CA HIS A 14 -43.60 20.05 -14.48
C HIS A 14 -42.70 20.99 -13.67
N ALA A 15 -42.32 22.11 -14.29
CA ALA A 15 -41.80 23.31 -13.65
C ALA A 15 -42.96 24.27 -13.33
N PRO A 16 -42.81 25.15 -12.36
CA PRO A 16 -43.37 26.49 -12.48
C PRO A 16 -42.32 27.58 -12.28
N GLY A 17 -42.39 28.58 -13.11
CA GLY A 17 -41.67 29.85 -13.08
C GLY A 17 -42.41 30.95 -12.28
N PRO A 18 -42.08 32.23 -12.45
CA PRO A 18 -41.53 33.09 -11.39
C PRO A 18 -42.52 34.14 -10.85
N GLY A 19 -42.20 34.70 -9.67
CA GLY A 19 -42.98 35.80 -9.05
C GLY A 19 -42.08 36.87 -8.44
N ALA A 20 -42.39 38.07 -8.78
CA ALA A 20 -41.67 39.31 -8.76
C ALA A 20 -41.58 40.04 -7.39
N SER A 21 -40.52 40.84 -7.31
CA SER A 21 -40.41 42.21 -6.74
C SER A 21 -41.01 42.56 -5.37
N ASP A 22 -40.18 43.13 -4.50
CA ASP A 22 -40.48 44.47 -4.04
C ASP A 22 -39.24 45.21 -3.47
N THR A 23 -39.25 46.48 -3.76
CA THR A 23 -38.31 47.57 -3.52
C THR A 23 -38.48 48.18 -2.11
N ALA A 24 -37.41 48.58 -1.46
CA ALA A 24 -37.36 49.78 -0.62
C ALA A 24 -35.93 50.22 -0.31
N THR A 25 -35.60 51.40 -0.68
CA THR A 25 -34.51 52.29 -0.21
C THR A 25 -35.10 53.36 0.68
N PRO A 26 -34.32 54.35 1.19
CA PRO A 26 -33.16 54.32 2.11
C PRO A 26 -33.43 55.26 3.31
N ASP A 27 -32.59 55.29 4.30
CA ASP A 27 -32.38 56.55 5.06
C ASP A 27 -31.08 56.60 5.89
N SER A 28 -30.41 57.72 5.70
CA SER A 28 -29.68 58.67 6.53
C SER A 28 -28.51 58.24 7.42
N THR A 29 -27.41 58.86 7.08
CA THR A 29 -26.19 59.13 7.89
C THR A 29 -26.46 60.04 9.09
N PRO A 30 -25.60 60.01 10.09
CA PRO A 30 -24.86 61.26 10.42
C PRO A 30 -23.32 61.04 10.50
N THR A 31 -22.69 62.12 10.12
CA THR A 31 -21.26 62.41 10.16
C THR A 31 -20.78 62.65 11.59
N ASP A 32 -19.65 62.07 11.98
CA ASP A 32 -18.81 62.62 13.04
C ASP A 32 -17.34 62.62 12.56
N THR A 33 -16.73 63.78 12.67
CA THR A 33 -15.35 64.14 12.38
C THR A 33 -14.44 63.74 13.54
N PRO A 34 -13.31 63.06 13.34
CA PRO A 34 -12.27 62.95 14.37
C PRO A 34 -11.19 64.02 14.25
N THR A 35 -10.79 64.53 15.39
CA THR A 35 -9.62 65.38 15.65
C THR A 35 -8.31 64.61 15.36
N PRO A 36 -7.24 65.31 14.97
CA PRO A 36 -5.98 64.66 14.62
C PRO A 36 -5.14 64.42 15.87
N ASP A 37 -4.80 63.12 16.09
CA ASP A 37 -3.79 62.74 17.05
C ASP A 37 -2.41 62.68 16.40
N THR A 38 -1.42 63.13 17.13
CA THR A 38 0.00 63.21 16.79
C THR A 38 0.63 61.82 16.60
N PRO A 39 1.56 61.61 15.63
CA PRO A 39 2.19 60.33 15.45
C PRO A 39 3.26 60.08 16.52
N SER A 40 3.07 59.01 17.27
CA SER A 40 4.11 58.34 18.04
C SER A 40 5.04 57.60 17.05
N ALA A 41 6.34 57.80 17.19
CA ALA A 41 7.35 57.10 16.42
C ALA A 41 7.46 55.66 16.94
N ASP A 42 6.72 54.74 16.33
CA ASP A 42 6.96 53.30 16.48
C ASP A 42 8.04 52.87 15.47
N THR A 43 9.13 52.38 16.00
CA THR A 43 10.12 51.59 15.25
C THR A 43 9.42 50.43 14.55
N PRO A 44 9.69 50.17 13.27
CA PRO A 44 9.13 48.99 12.61
C PRO A 44 9.59 47.73 13.36
N ALA A 45 8.70 46.96 13.94
CA ALA A 45 8.97 45.59 14.26
C ALA A 45 9.36 44.91 12.94
N GLU A 46 10.49 44.21 12.91
CA GLU A 46 10.81 43.30 11.82
C GLU A 46 9.64 42.33 11.71
N ASP A 47 8.92 42.45 10.61
CA ASP A 47 7.86 41.53 10.21
C ASP A 47 8.55 40.24 9.81
N THR A 48 8.96 39.45 10.81
CA THR A 48 9.38 38.08 10.56
C THR A 48 8.12 37.32 10.25
N ALA A 49 7.87 37.13 8.95
CA ALA A 49 6.84 36.19 8.51
C ALA A 49 6.99 34.88 9.28
N PRO A 50 5.91 34.29 9.78
CA PRO A 50 5.99 33.00 10.44
C PRO A 50 6.71 32.01 9.49
N PRO A 51 7.51 31.06 10.03
CA PRO A 51 8.16 30.08 9.18
C PRO A 51 7.12 29.35 8.33
N PRO A 52 7.48 28.92 7.12
CA PRO A 52 6.53 28.21 6.27
C PRO A 52 6.04 26.95 7.00
N ARG A 53 4.75 26.68 6.91
CA ARG A 53 4.09 25.54 7.55
C ARG A 53 4.67 24.20 7.08
N VAL A 54 5.10 24.14 5.81
CA VAL A 54 5.76 22.98 5.21
C VAL A 54 7.00 23.42 4.45
N THR A 55 8.09 22.67 4.59
CA THR A 55 9.33 22.88 3.87
C THR A 55 9.57 21.77 2.88
N LEU A 56 9.73 22.11 1.60
CA LEU A 56 10.20 21.19 0.57
C LEU A 56 11.72 21.24 0.50
N THR A 57 12.38 20.16 0.87
CA THR A 57 13.81 19.96 0.69
C THR A 57 14.04 19.22 -0.63
N LEU A 58 14.68 19.90 -1.58
CA LEU A 58 15.05 19.31 -2.86
C LEU A 58 16.33 18.49 -2.70
N GLY A 59 16.28 17.21 -3.02
CA GLY A 59 17.46 16.37 -3.14
C GLY A 59 18.30 16.74 -4.39
N PRO A 60 19.56 16.30 -4.44
CA PRO A 60 20.40 16.50 -5.61
C PRO A 60 19.83 15.76 -6.82
N SER A 61 19.99 16.33 -8.02
CA SER A 61 19.67 15.62 -9.25
C SER A 61 20.57 14.40 -9.43
N VAL A 62 19.98 13.26 -9.67
CA VAL A 62 20.68 11.98 -9.87
C VAL A 62 20.71 11.64 -11.36
N ALA A 63 21.89 11.33 -11.86
CA ALA A 63 22.09 10.89 -13.24
C ALA A 63 22.18 9.36 -13.29
N CYS A 64 21.56 8.77 -14.31
CA CYS A 64 21.71 7.35 -14.59
C CYS A 64 23.17 7.00 -14.92
N THR A 65 23.82 6.27 -14.05
CA THR A 65 25.23 5.84 -14.23
C THR A 65 25.38 4.43 -14.79
N SER A 66 24.30 3.65 -14.85
CA SER A 66 24.32 2.24 -15.22
C SER A 66 24.04 1.95 -16.71
N VAL A 67 24.05 2.97 -17.55
CA VAL A 67 23.75 2.84 -19.01
C VAL A 67 24.70 1.86 -19.74
N ALA A 68 25.89 1.58 -19.19
CA ALA A 68 26.87 0.70 -19.81
C ALA A 68 26.54 -0.81 -19.73
N ASP A 69 25.66 -1.23 -18.82
CA ASP A 69 25.27 -2.63 -18.63
C ASP A 69 24.00 -3.05 -19.38
N ARG A 70 23.57 -2.24 -20.33
CA ARG A 70 22.40 -2.55 -21.18
C ARG A 70 22.68 -3.66 -22.18
N ASP A 71 23.08 -4.81 -21.71
CA ASP A 71 22.93 -6.01 -22.53
C ASP A 71 21.47 -6.43 -22.58
N ALA A 72 21.02 -6.73 -23.77
CA ALA A 72 19.68 -6.88 -24.30
C ALA A 72 18.74 -7.92 -23.65
N ARG A 73 18.77 -8.12 -22.34
CA ARG A 73 18.02 -9.18 -21.65
C ARG A 73 16.95 -8.70 -20.66
N GLY A 74 16.36 -7.53 -20.88
CA GLY A 74 15.27 -7.02 -20.05
C GLY A 74 15.68 -5.90 -19.08
N PRO A 75 14.70 -5.27 -18.39
CA PRO A 75 14.91 -4.12 -17.51
C PRO A 75 15.64 -4.47 -16.20
N PHE A 76 15.67 -5.73 -15.78
CA PHE A 76 16.24 -6.14 -14.50
C PHE A 76 17.50 -7.00 -14.63
N ALA A 77 18.40 -6.87 -13.66
CA ALA A 77 19.53 -7.77 -13.42
C ALA A 77 19.29 -8.52 -12.11
N VAL A 78 18.89 -9.79 -12.18
CA VAL A 78 18.50 -10.59 -11.01
C VAL A 78 19.73 -11.17 -10.30
N LYS A 79 19.75 -11.08 -8.96
CA LYS A 79 20.77 -11.66 -8.10
C LYS A 79 20.13 -12.34 -6.88
N PRO A 80 20.56 -13.55 -6.48
CA PRO A 80 20.13 -14.15 -5.22
C PRO A 80 20.75 -13.41 -4.03
N LEU A 81 19.97 -13.26 -2.96
CA LEU A 81 20.47 -12.84 -1.65
C LEU A 81 21.08 -14.04 -0.93
N THR A 82 22.27 -13.87 -0.41
CA THR A 82 22.95 -14.91 0.37
C THR A 82 22.55 -14.83 1.85
N GLY A 83 22.56 -15.98 2.52
CA GLY A 83 22.38 -16.07 3.96
C GLY A 83 20.98 -16.50 4.42
N TRP A 84 20.00 -16.65 3.53
CA TRP A 84 18.74 -17.30 3.90
C TRP A 84 18.95 -18.80 4.03
N PRO A 85 18.42 -19.48 5.07
CA PRO A 85 18.67 -20.91 5.26
C PRO A 85 18.04 -21.74 4.15
N ASP A 86 18.82 -22.67 3.60
CA ASP A 86 18.32 -23.66 2.63
C ASP A 86 17.24 -24.54 3.28
N GLY A 87 16.10 -24.71 2.64
CA GLY A 87 15.11 -25.72 3.00
C GLY A 87 13.93 -25.24 3.86
N HIS A 88 13.80 -23.96 4.12
CA HIS A 88 12.61 -23.39 4.79
C HIS A 88 11.47 -23.13 3.80
N ALA A 89 11.13 -24.12 3.02
CA ALA A 89 10.03 -24.07 2.07
C ALA A 89 8.70 -24.25 2.80
N HIS A 90 7.92 -23.18 2.92
CA HIS A 90 6.56 -23.27 3.41
C HIS A 90 5.53 -23.05 2.32
N THR A 91 4.48 -23.80 2.47
CA THR A 91 3.37 -23.86 1.51
C THR A 91 2.59 -22.57 1.41
N GLN A 92 2.66 -21.72 2.43
CA GLN A 92 1.86 -20.49 2.51
C GLN A 92 2.59 -19.27 3.08
N GLY A 93 3.86 -19.32 3.44
CA GLY A 93 4.48 -18.21 4.15
C GLY A 93 5.90 -17.91 3.72
N GLY A 94 6.29 -16.71 3.94
CA GLY A 94 7.57 -16.11 3.63
C GLY A 94 7.34 -14.87 2.79
N ASN A 95 7.49 -13.71 3.42
CA ASN A 95 7.31 -12.42 2.78
C ASN A 95 8.54 -11.56 2.97
N GLY A 96 8.69 -10.56 2.11
CA GLY A 96 9.79 -9.62 2.22
C GLY A 96 9.36 -8.22 1.82
N SER A 97 9.92 -7.25 2.49
CA SER A 97 9.66 -5.83 2.32
C SER A 97 10.94 -5.06 2.04
N LEU A 98 10.82 -3.94 1.34
CA LEU A 98 11.87 -2.97 1.13
C LEU A 98 11.55 -1.72 1.95
N ILE A 99 12.31 -1.45 2.99
CA ILE A 99 12.01 -0.39 3.96
C ILE A 99 13.34 0.20 4.45
N ASP A 100 13.43 1.51 4.60
CA ASP A 100 14.53 2.19 5.29
C ASP A 100 14.30 2.11 6.81
N LEU A 101 14.70 0.98 7.42
CA LEU A 101 14.41 0.66 8.82
C LEU A 101 15.22 1.46 9.83
N ASP A 102 16.40 1.92 9.47
CA ASP A 102 17.27 2.68 10.38
C ASP A 102 17.39 4.16 10.04
N ASP A 103 16.55 4.63 9.09
CA ASP A 103 16.44 6.03 8.62
C ASP A 103 17.77 6.60 8.11
N ASP A 104 18.61 5.75 7.50
CA ASP A 104 19.88 6.17 6.90
C ASP A 104 19.73 6.62 5.43
N GLY A 105 18.53 6.49 4.88
CA GLY A 105 18.14 6.88 3.54
C GLY A 105 18.41 5.81 2.48
N ALA A 106 18.80 4.59 2.86
CA ALA A 106 18.91 3.45 1.99
C ALA A 106 17.82 2.41 2.35
N LEU A 107 17.23 1.76 1.35
CA LEU A 107 16.27 0.70 1.61
C LEU A 107 16.99 -0.56 2.11
N ASP A 108 16.48 -1.12 3.20
CA ASP A 108 16.86 -2.43 3.73
C ASP A 108 15.95 -3.51 3.17
N VAL A 109 16.41 -4.76 3.18
CA VAL A 109 15.58 -5.92 2.89
C VAL A 109 15.17 -6.59 4.20
N LEU A 110 13.89 -6.58 4.49
CA LEU A 110 13.28 -7.34 5.58
C LEU A 110 12.67 -8.61 5.00
N ALA A 111 12.98 -9.78 5.55
CA ALA A 111 12.33 -11.02 5.19
C ALA A 111 11.85 -11.75 6.44
N VAL A 112 10.64 -12.28 6.35
CA VAL A 112 10.02 -13.10 7.39
C VAL A 112 9.71 -14.50 6.87
N GLY A 113 9.79 -15.49 7.73
CA GLY A 113 9.54 -16.87 7.36
C GLY A 113 9.35 -17.76 8.58
N GLU A 114 9.60 -19.07 8.41
CA GLU A 114 9.52 -20.00 9.55
C GLU A 114 10.56 -19.70 10.61
N GLY A 115 10.07 -19.13 11.70
CA GLY A 115 10.88 -18.94 12.86
C GLY A 115 11.98 -17.91 12.77
N GLU A 116 12.10 -17.22 11.66
CA GLU A 116 13.14 -16.21 11.48
C GLU A 116 12.58 -14.91 10.92
N ILE A 117 13.08 -13.81 11.44
CA ILE A 117 12.98 -12.47 10.87
C ILE A 117 14.40 -12.03 10.57
N ARG A 118 14.67 -11.69 9.32
CA ARG A 118 16.00 -11.33 8.88
C ARG A 118 16.00 -10.00 8.16
N VAL A 119 16.99 -9.17 8.47
CA VAL A 119 17.20 -7.87 7.85
C VAL A 119 18.58 -7.83 7.20
N TRP A 120 18.65 -7.48 5.93
CA TRP A 120 19.89 -7.09 5.25
C TRP A 120 19.90 -5.57 5.17
N TRP A 121 20.90 -4.97 5.82
CA TRP A 121 21.01 -3.51 5.92
C TRP A 121 21.54 -2.93 4.62
N GLY A 122 20.76 -2.07 4.00
CA GLY A 122 21.10 -1.37 2.78
C GLY A 122 22.26 -0.38 2.94
N ASP A 123 22.91 -0.03 1.86
CA ASP A 123 23.95 1.00 1.81
C ASP A 123 23.72 2.00 0.66
N GLY A 124 22.56 1.95 0.01
CA GLY A 124 22.23 2.76 -1.15
C GLY A 124 23.07 2.46 -2.39
N ILE A 125 23.75 1.30 -2.41
CA ILE A 125 24.64 0.83 -3.48
C ILE A 125 24.25 -0.62 -3.82
N ARG A 126 24.58 -1.10 -5.01
CA ARG A 126 24.20 -2.41 -5.54
C ARG A 126 24.97 -3.62 -4.97
N ARG A 127 25.22 -3.70 -3.67
CA ARG A 127 26.07 -4.76 -3.09
C ARG A 127 25.37 -5.60 -2.03
N PHE A 128 24.11 -5.99 -2.27
CA PHE A 128 23.36 -6.81 -1.31
C PHE A 128 23.94 -8.19 -1.03
N ASP A 129 24.77 -8.74 -1.92
CA ASP A 129 25.51 -9.98 -1.70
C ASP A 129 26.65 -9.86 -0.67
N GLU A 130 27.04 -8.62 -0.32
CA GLU A 130 28.08 -8.31 0.69
C GLU A 130 27.51 -7.66 1.95
N LEU A 131 26.19 -7.39 2.02
CA LEU A 131 25.60 -6.66 3.13
C LEU A 131 25.58 -7.47 4.42
N PRO A 132 25.86 -6.83 5.55
CA PRO A 132 25.66 -7.45 6.84
C PRO A 132 24.15 -7.72 7.03
N PHE A 133 23.81 -8.90 7.48
CA PHE A 133 22.47 -9.22 7.92
C PHE A 133 22.41 -9.46 9.42
N ALA A 134 21.24 -9.20 9.99
CA ALA A 134 20.91 -9.57 11.37
C ALA A 134 19.70 -10.50 11.36
N THR A 135 19.77 -11.58 12.13
CA THR A 135 18.60 -12.36 12.50
C THR A 135 18.05 -11.76 13.78
N LEU A 136 16.80 -11.28 13.72
CA LEU A 136 16.16 -10.76 14.92
C LEU A 136 15.80 -11.94 15.84
N ALA A 137 16.23 -11.88 17.08
CA ALA A 137 15.94 -12.92 18.05
C ALA A 137 14.45 -12.90 18.38
N VAL A 138 13.70 -13.74 17.70
CA VAL A 138 12.32 -14.08 18.06
C VAL A 138 12.41 -15.27 18.98
N THR A 139 12.04 -15.06 20.22
CA THR A 139 12.14 -16.02 21.31
C THR A 139 11.43 -17.34 21.03
N ASP A 140 11.81 -18.40 21.74
CA ASP A 140 11.43 -19.81 21.79
C ASP A 140 9.92 -20.17 21.63
N ARG A 141 9.12 -19.35 20.96
CA ARG A 141 7.67 -19.50 20.80
C ARG A 141 7.25 -20.31 19.58
N ILE A 142 8.21 -20.82 18.79
CA ILE A 142 7.91 -21.40 17.49
C ILE A 142 7.89 -22.91 17.58
N GLY A 143 6.71 -23.50 17.35
CA GLY A 143 6.51 -24.93 17.17
C GLY A 143 6.90 -25.39 15.76
N GLU A 144 6.92 -26.72 15.52
CA GLU A 144 7.35 -27.30 14.23
C GLU A 144 6.49 -26.92 13.00
N GLN A 145 5.36 -26.23 13.18
CA GLN A 145 4.44 -25.78 12.11
C GLN A 145 4.02 -24.32 12.25
N SER A 146 4.70 -23.57 13.09
CA SER A 146 4.44 -22.15 13.32
C SER A 146 5.49 -21.29 12.62
N GLY A 147 5.13 -20.05 12.27
CA GLY A 147 6.03 -19.11 11.61
C GLY A 147 5.43 -17.73 11.52
N PHE A 148 6.07 -16.90 10.73
CA PHE A 148 5.60 -15.55 10.46
C PHE A 148 5.16 -15.41 9.01
N PHE A 149 4.09 -14.68 8.80
CA PHE A 149 3.49 -14.49 7.49
C PHE A 149 4.00 -13.22 6.81
N GLY A 150 3.97 -12.10 7.49
CA GLY A 150 4.36 -10.80 6.97
C GLY A 150 4.84 -9.87 8.08
N ALA A 151 5.45 -8.76 7.67
CA ALA A 151 5.82 -7.69 8.58
C ALA A 151 5.64 -6.33 7.92
N VAL A 152 5.15 -5.38 8.70
CA VAL A 152 5.08 -3.95 8.36
C VAL A 152 5.89 -3.15 9.37
N ALA A 153 6.36 -1.97 8.97
CA ALA A 153 7.19 -1.15 9.83
C ALA A 153 6.60 0.24 10.01
N SER A 154 6.35 0.63 11.25
CA SER A 154 5.80 1.94 11.61
C SER A 154 6.47 2.47 12.87
N ASP A 155 6.56 3.78 13.00
CA ASP A 155 7.04 4.44 14.22
C ASP A 155 5.88 4.52 15.23
N LEU A 156 5.74 3.43 16.03
CA LEU A 156 4.58 3.24 16.89
C LEU A 156 4.61 4.08 18.18
N ASP A 157 5.77 4.52 18.64
CA ASP A 157 5.89 5.32 19.85
C ASP A 157 6.33 6.78 19.58
N ALA A 158 6.37 7.17 18.31
CA ALA A 158 6.73 8.50 17.82
C ALA A 158 8.15 8.95 18.28
N ASP A 159 9.07 8.00 18.41
CA ASP A 159 10.46 8.27 18.81
C ASP A 159 11.39 8.51 17.61
N GLY A 160 10.87 8.43 16.39
CA GLY A 160 11.57 8.64 15.13
C GLY A 160 12.17 7.38 14.52
N ARG A 161 12.06 6.23 15.18
CA ARG A 161 12.53 4.92 14.69
C ARG A 161 11.35 4.05 14.29
N LEU A 162 11.56 3.22 13.26
CA LEU A 162 10.54 2.27 12.83
C LEU A 162 10.56 1.02 13.70
N ASP A 163 9.42 0.68 14.25
CA ASP A 163 9.14 -0.59 14.90
C ASP A 163 8.61 -1.59 13.89
N LEU A 164 8.61 -2.89 14.22
CA LEU A 164 8.06 -3.93 13.35
C LEU A 164 6.82 -4.54 13.97
N ILE A 165 5.77 -4.64 13.17
CA ILE A 165 4.56 -5.42 13.45
C ILE A 165 4.63 -6.68 12.60
N VAL A 166 4.63 -7.85 13.24
CA VAL A 166 4.82 -9.13 12.56
C VAL A 166 3.61 -10.02 12.80
N SER A 167 3.00 -10.47 11.72
CA SER A 167 1.85 -11.37 11.78
C SER A 167 2.30 -12.82 11.97
N GLY A 168 1.68 -13.50 12.94
CA GLY A 168 2.01 -14.86 13.36
C GLY A 168 1.08 -15.90 12.74
N ARG A 169 1.65 -17.03 12.32
CA ARG A 169 0.93 -18.22 11.86
C ARG A 169 1.11 -19.35 12.87
N ALA A 170 0.04 -19.77 13.53
CA ALA A 170 0.08 -20.69 14.66
C ALA A 170 1.09 -20.26 15.74
N THR A 171 1.25 -18.95 15.88
CA THR A 171 2.06 -18.27 16.91
C THR A 171 1.49 -16.87 17.13
N ALA A 172 1.84 -16.23 18.23
CA ALA A 172 1.40 -14.88 18.52
C ALA A 172 1.93 -13.87 17.50
N ASN A 173 1.14 -12.85 17.21
CA ASN A 173 1.64 -11.65 16.54
C ASN A 173 2.68 -10.96 17.42
N LEU A 174 3.64 -10.28 16.79
CA LEU A 174 4.70 -9.60 17.51
C LEU A 174 4.72 -8.11 17.19
N VAL A 175 5.07 -7.30 18.19
CA VAL A 175 5.54 -5.95 18.01
C VAL A 175 6.98 -5.90 18.51
N LEU A 176 7.91 -5.64 17.62
CA LEU A 176 9.32 -5.51 17.91
C LEU A 176 9.69 -4.02 17.89
N ARG A 177 9.90 -3.44 19.07
CA ARG A 177 10.29 -2.01 19.18
C ARG A 177 11.78 -1.84 18.91
N GLN A 178 12.11 -0.85 18.09
CA GLN A 178 13.49 -0.48 17.85
C GLN A 178 14.00 0.48 18.94
N GLU A 179 14.71 -0.03 19.95
CA GLU A 179 15.22 0.79 21.06
C GLU A 179 16.40 1.69 20.66
N THR A 180 17.24 1.22 19.76
CA THR A 180 18.32 1.97 19.13
C THR A 180 18.46 1.51 17.68
N PRO A 181 19.08 2.28 16.77
CA PRO A 181 19.23 1.86 15.39
C PRO A 181 19.71 0.41 15.25
N ARG A 182 18.95 -0.39 14.48
CA ARG A 182 19.22 -1.82 14.20
C ARG A 182 19.09 -2.77 15.42
N GLN A 183 18.50 -2.32 16.53
CA GLN A 183 18.31 -3.17 17.73
C GLN A 183 16.84 -3.20 18.15
N PHE A 184 16.25 -4.37 18.05
CA PHE A 184 14.84 -4.61 18.31
C PHE A 184 14.65 -5.45 19.59
N VAL A 185 13.58 -5.15 20.32
CA VAL A 185 13.13 -5.90 21.50
C VAL A 185 11.64 -6.23 21.36
N ASP A 186 11.24 -7.38 21.89
CA ASP A 186 9.82 -7.75 21.96
C ASP A 186 9.09 -6.81 22.91
N ALA A 187 8.19 -6.01 22.38
CA ALA A 187 7.35 -5.06 23.09
C ALA A 187 5.85 -5.38 22.95
N THR A 188 5.49 -6.56 22.44
CA THR A 188 4.12 -6.98 22.14
C THR A 188 3.15 -6.71 23.29
N ALA A 189 3.50 -7.18 24.49
CA ALA A 189 2.68 -6.96 25.68
C ALA A 189 2.64 -5.49 26.14
N ALA A 190 3.72 -4.74 25.91
CA ALA A 190 3.77 -3.31 26.24
C ALA A 190 2.86 -2.47 25.35
N PHE A 191 2.71 -2.88 24.09
CA PHE A 191 1.76 -2.26 23.17
C PHE A 191 0.32 -2.78 23.31
N GLY A 192 0.03 -3.73 24.22
CA GLY A 192 -1.32 -4.21 24.47
C GLY A 192 -1.86 -5.21 23.44
N ILE A 193 -1.00 -5.75 22.57
CA ILE A 193 -1.40 -6.75 21.58
C ILE A 193 -1.60 -8.10 22.28
N ALA A 194 -2.72 -8.78 21.96
CA ALA A 194 -3.05 -10.07 22.52
C ALA A 194 -2.05 -11.16 22.10
N ALA A 195 -1.62 -11.98 23.04
CA ALA A 195 -0.76 -13.13 22.77
C ALA A 195 -1.59 -14.36 22.37
N ASP A 196 -2.31 -14.27 21.26
CA ASP A 196 -3.17 -15.34 20.71
C ASP A 196 -2.30 -16.36 19.95
N GLU A 197 -1.70 -17.31 20.62
CA GLU A 197 -0.69 -18.24 20.07
C GLU A 197 -1.23 -19.27 19.07
N ASP A 198 -2.56 -19.51 19.05
CA ASP A 198 -3.19 -20.54 18.22
C ASP A 198 -3.84 -19.97 16.93
N ARG A 199 -3.63 -18.69 16.63
CA ARG A 199 -4.25 -18.03 15.47
C ARG A 199 -3.38 -18.07 14.24
N HIS A 200 -4.04 -17.95 13.09
CA HIS A 200 -3.40 -17.81 11.78
C HIS A 200 -3.66 -16.40 11.27
N THR A 201 -2.79 -15.48 11.64
CA THR A 201 -2.84 -14.10 11.15
C THR A 201 -2.05 -13.99 9.86
N SER A 202 -2.62 -13.31 8.88
CA SER A 202 -2.00 -13.04 7.58
C SER A 202 -1.40 -11.62 7.52
N GLY A 203 -1.94 -10.73 6.72
CA GLY A 203 -1.41 -9.37 6.60
C GLY A 203 -1.76 -8.47 7.81
N ALA A 204 -0.87 -7.50 8.07
CA ALA A 204 -1.14 -6.37 8.96
C ALA A 204 -1.18 -5.08 8.15
N SER A 205 -1.96 -4.09 8.61
CA SER A 205 -2.01 -2.76 8.01
C SER A 205 -2.44 -1.70 9.03
N LEU A 206 -2.00 -0.47 8.80
CA LEU A 206 -2.32 0.66 9.69
C LEU A 206 -2.98 1.79 8.91
N SER A 207 -3.92 2.47 9.57
CA SER A 207 -4.51 3.74 9.16
C SER A 207 -5.07 4.47 10.38
N ASP A 208 -5.25 5.78 10.29
CA ASP A 208 -5.95 6.63 11.27
C ASP A 208 -7.45 6.55 10.97
N ILE A 209 -8.14 5.51 11.53
CA ILE A 209 -9.52 5.18 11.15
C ILE A 209 -10.57 5.97 11.91
N ASP A 210 -10.23 6.58 13.04
CA ASP A 210 -11.14 7.42 13.82
C ASP A 210 -10.75 8.90 13.82
N ARG A 211 -9.71 9.24 13.02
CA ARG A 211 -9.26 10.62 12.75
C ARG A 211 -8.77 11.37 13.98
N ASP A 212 -8.21 10.66 14.93
CA ASP A 212 -7.62 11.26 16.11
C ASP A 212 -6.14 11.63 15.94
N GLY A 213 -5.54 11.24 14.80
CA GLY A 213 -4.20 11.60 14.35
C GLY A 213 -3.14 10.55 14.66
N ASP A 214 -3.48 9.44 15.32
CA ASP A 214 -2.58 8.31 15.49
C ASP A 214 -2.99 7.11 14.62
N LEU A 215 -2.16 6.07 14.56
CA LEU A 215 -2.39 4.95 13.65
C LEU A 215 -2.98 3.76 14.37
N ASP A 216 -4.10 3.28 13.88
CA ASP A 216 -4.78 2.08 14.29
C ASP A 216 -4.30 0.87 13.52
N LEU A 217 -4.46 -0.32 14.07
CA LEU A 217 -3.88 -1.55 13.57
C LEU A 217 -4.94 -2.60 13.26
N TYR A 218 -4.87 -3.13 12.05
CA TYR A 218 -5.65 -4.27 11.61
C TYR A 218 -4.77 -5.50 11.36
N PHE A 219 -5.31 -6.68 11.70
CA PHE A 219 -4.75 -7.97 11.34
C PHE A 219 -5.82 -8.84 10.66
N GLY A 220 -5.50 -9.37 9.49
CA GLY A 220 -6.34 -10.34 8.79
C GLY A 220 -6.28 -11.72 9.44
N GLY A 221 -7.44 -12.34 9.69
CA GLY A 221 -7.58 -13.69 10.20
C GLY A 221 -7.81 -14.68 9.06
N HIS A 222 -6.85 -15.57 8.78
CA HIS A 222 -6.98 -16.47 7.63
C HIS A 222 -7.60 -17.82 8.01
N GLY A 223 -7.12 -18.47 9.05
CA GLY A 223 -7.57 -19.81 9.44
C GLY A 223 -6.59 -20.92 9.03
N TYR A 224 -6.87 -22.13 9.48
CA TYR A 224 -6.01 -23.29 9.32
C TYR A 224 -6.53 -24.26 8.26
N VAL A 225 -5.69 -24.60 7.31
CA VAL A 225 -5.91 -25.69 6.34
C VAL A 225 -5.09 -26.89 6.79
N ASP A 226 -5.75 -27.99 7.23
CA ASP A 226 -5.07 -29.24 7.54
C ASP A 226 -4.64 -29.95 6.25
N GLU A 227 -3.39 -29.70 5.86
CA GLU A 227 -2.78 -30.29 4.67
C GLU A 227 -2.47 -31.79 4.82
N SER A 228 -2.59 -32.37 6.03
CA SER A 228 -2.37 -33.80 6.26
C SER A 228 -3.49 -34.68 5.73
N LEU A 229 -4.65 -34.12 5.43
CA LEU A 229 -5.83 -34.81 4.94
C LEU A 229 -5.80 -34.97 3.43
N ASP A 230 -6.21 -36.14 2.91
CA ASP A 230 -6.33 -36.42 1.47
C ASP A 230 -7.35 -35.49 0.75
N ALA A 231 -8.20 -34.82 1.51
CA ALA A 231 -8.99 -33.69 1.07
C ALA A 231 -8.92 -32.62 2.17
N PRO A 232 -8.50 -31.39 1.87
CA PRO A 232 -8.49 -30.32 2.86
C PRO A 232 -9.90 -30.16 3.41
N ARG A 233 -10.09 -30.38 4.70
CA ARG A 233 -11.30 -30.00 5.39
C ARG A 233 -11.15 -28.53 5.71
N PHE A 234 -11.73 -27.71 4.86
CA PHE A 234 -11.87 -26.31 5.16
C PHE A 234 -12.71 -26.14 6.40
N LEU A 235 -12.25 -25.36 7.32
CA LEU A 235 -13.08 -24.89 8.41
C LEU A 235 -14.22 -24.04 7.80
N PRO A 236 -15.42 -24.09 8.35
CA PRO A 236 -16.56 -23.31 7.83
C PRO A 236 -16.35 -21.79 7.97
N ALA A 237 -15.44 -21.36 8.82
CA ALA A 237 -15.06 -19.97 9.06
C ALA A 237 -13.53 -19.87 9.17
N GLY A 238 -12.99 -18.70 8.84
CA GLY A 238 -11.61 -18.31 9.12
C GLY A 238 -11.38 -18.00 10.60
N ASP A 239 -10.15 -17.64 10.96
CA ASP A 239 -9.89 -16.99 12.24
C ASP A 239 -10.42 -15.55 12.17
N ALA A 240 -11.01 -15.06 13.25
CA ALA A 240 -11.60 -13.72 13.24
C ALA A 240 -10.53 -12.63 13.04
N ASP A 241 -10.82 -11.69 12.17
CA ASP A 241 -10.03 -10.47 12.01
C ASP A 241 -9.91 -9.70 13.33
N ARG A 242 -8.81 -8.97 13.48
CA ARG A 242 -8.54 -8.14 14.65
C ARG A 242 -8.37 -6.68 14.25
N LEU A 243 -9.03 -5.83 15.00
CA LEU A 243 -8.88 -4.39 14.93
C LEU A 243 -8.45 -3.86 16.29
N TYR A 244 -7.46 -3.00 16.31
CA TYR A 244 -6.96 -2.36 17.51
C TYR A 244 -6.93 -0.85 17.29
N LEU A 245 -7.55 -0.11 18.19
CA LEU A 245 -7.40 1.34 18.21
C LEU A 245 -6.20 1.73 19.06
N ARG A 246 -5.49 2.73 18.61
CA ARG A 246 -4.45 3.36 19.40
C ARG A 246 -5.07 4.09 20.60
N ASP A 247 -4.45 3.95 21.78
CA ASP A 247 -4.80 4.71 22.99
C ASP A 247 -3.50 5.10 23.70
N GLY A 248 -3.02 6.28 23.43
CA GLY A 248 -1.77 6.79 23.95
C GLY A 248 -0.56 5.93 23.56
N ALA A 249 0.04 5.21 24.52
CA ALA A 249 1.25 4.42 24.28
C ALA A 249 0.99 2.98 23.83
N GLY A 250 -0.27 2.54 23.70
CA GLY A 250 -0.61 1.15 23.39
C GLY A 250 -1.81 1.03 22.46
N PHE A 251 -2.27 -0.19 22.27
CA PHE A 251 -3.44 -0.54 21.49
C PHE A 251 -4.52 -1.16 22.36
N VAL A 252 -5.77 -0.90 22.04
CA VAL A 252 -6.94 -1.49 22.69
C VAL A 252 -7.72 -2.29 21.63
N ASP A 253 -8.07 -3.53 21.97
CA ASP A 253 -8.88 -4.38 21.08
C ASP A 253 -10.25 -3.73 20.83
N ALA A 254 -10.52 -3.43 19.57
CA ALA A 254 -11.73 -2.82 19.05
C ALA A 254 -12.38 -3.71 17.96
N SER A 255 -12.08 -5.02 17.98
CA SER A 255 -12.57 -5.96 16.96
C SER A 255 -14.09 -6.04 16.90
N ASP A 256 -14.81 -5.64 17.95
CA ASP A 256 -16.26 -5.52 17.99
C ASP A 256 -16.81 -4.37 17.11
N ARG A 257 -15.96 -3.48 16.60
CA ARG A 257 -16.32 -2.46 15.61
C ARG A 257 -16.40 -3.02 14.18
N LEU A 258 -15.83 -4.20 13.94
CA LEU A 258 -15.99 -4.92 12.68
C LEU A 258 -17.34 -5.65 12.64
N PRO A 259 -18.04 -5.71 11.48
CA PRO A 259 -19.27 -6.47 11.36
C PRO A 259 -19.01 -7.98 11.47
N ALA A 260 -20.00 -8.74 11.92
CA ALA A 260 -19.86 -10.18 12.16
C ALA A 260 -19.36 -10.98 10.94
N VAL A 261 -19.66 -10.53 9.73
CA VAL A 261 -19.20 -11.16 8.48
C VAL A 261 -17.66 -11.16 8.33
N ALA A 262 -16.97 -10.16 8.88
CA ALA A 262 -15.51 -10.12 8.88
C ALA A 262 -14.87 -11.16 9.81
N HIS A 263 -15.61 -11.62 10.84
CA HIS A 263 -15.09 -12.61 11.78
C HIS A 263 -15.13 -14.04 11.25
N ASP A 264 -15.87 -14.30 10.18
CA ASP A 264 -15.98 -15.62 9.55
C ASP A 264 -15.16 -15.69 8.23
N ALA A 265 -14.57 -14.58 7.80
CA ALA A 265 -13.81 -14.47 6.56
C ALA A 265 -12.45 -15.18 6.66
N TRP A 266 -11.89 -15.53 5.50
CA TRP A 266 -10.52 -16.01 5.36
C TRP A 266 -9.66 -14.89 4.80
N SER A 267 -9.40 -13.88 5.64
CA SER A 267 -8.77 -12.65 5.21
C SER A 267 -7.27 -12.79 5.05
N PHE A 268 -6.75 -12.62 3.82
CA PHE A 268 -5.32 -12.51 3.59
C PHE A 268 -4.79 -11.13 3.96
N LEU A 269 -5.53 -10.09 3.63
CA LEU A 269 -5.16 -8.71 3.96
C LEU A 269 -6.40 -7.80 4.01
N GLY A 270 -6.25 -6.72 4.76
CA GLY A 270 -7.16 -5.58 4.75
C GLY A 270 -6.43 -4.34 4.25
N SER A 271 -7.03 -3.63 3.32
CA SER A 271 -6.47 -2.44 2.70
C SER A 271 -7.31 -1.21 2.98
N TRP A 272 -6.65 -0.09 3.21
CA TRP A 272 -7.26 1.17 3.60
C TRP A 272 -7.27 2.15 2.43
N PHE A 273 -8.44 2.61 2.03
CA PHE A 273 -8.65 3.71 1.08
C PHE A 273 -10.08 4.23 1.16
N ASP A 274 -10.27 5.47 0.77
CA ASP A 274 -11.58 6.13 0.68
C ASP A 274 -12.33 5.58 -0.55
N ALA A 275 -13.08 4.50 -0.36
CA ALA A 275 -13.73 3.76 -1.45
C ALA A 275 -15.06 4.34 -1.89
N ASP A 276 -15.76 5.03 -1.00
CA ASP A 276 -17.05 5.69 -1.28
C ASP A 276 -16.94 7.21 -1.45
N PHE A 277 -15.71 7.75 -1.33
CA PHE A 277 -15.36 9.15 -1.54
C PHE A 277 -15.98 10.12 -0.53
N ASP A 278 -16.19 9.68 0.70
CA ASP A 278 -16.69 10.51 1.80
C ASP A 278 -15.57 11.16 2.63
N GLY A 279 -14.33 10.75 2.39
CA GLY A 279 -13.09 11.33 2.91
C GLY A 279 -12.53 10.60 4.12
N ASP A 280 -13.07 9.46 4.56
CA ASP A 280 -12.44 8.59 5.53
C ASP A 280 -11.93 7.28 4.88
N ASP A 281 -11.12 6.52 5.61
CA ASP A 281 -10.61 5.26 5.12
C ASP A 281 -11.57 4.13 5.41
N ASP A 282 -12.00 3.48 4.35
CA ASP A 282 -12.74 2.23 4.38
C ASP A 282 -11.78 1.04 4.43
N LEU A 283 -12.29 -0.10 4.90
CA LEU A 283 -11.55 -1.36 4.95
C LEU A 283 -12.01 -2.31 3.84
N TYR A 284 -11.12 -2.57 2.90
CA TYR A 284 -11.36 -3.59 1.88
C TYR A 284 -10.68 -4.91 2.25
N LEU A 285 -11.48 -5.94 2.51
CA LEU A 285 -11.01 -7.28 2.87
C LEU A 285 -10.77 -8.14 1.63
N VAL A 286 -9.56 -8.63 1.48
CA VAL A 286 -9.16 -9.56 0.42
C VAL A 286 -9.21 -10.98 0.99
N ASN A 287 -10.25 -11.72 0.60
CA ASN A 287 -10.58 -13.01 1.19
C ASN A 287 -10.26 -14.17 0.25
N ASP A 288 -9.60 -15.21 0.81
CA ASP A 288 -9.51 -16.52 0.18
C ASP A 288 -10.87 -17.25 0.26
N PHE A 289 -11.05 -18.24 -0.60
CA PHE A 289 -12.27 -19.06 -0.65
C PHE A 289 -13.57 -18.27 -0.80
N GLY A 290 -13.53 -17.05 -1.34
CA GLY A 290 -14.68 -16.15 -1.43
C GLY A 290 -15.92 -16.71 -2.16
N GLY A 291 -15.76 -17.76 -2.98
CA GLY A 291 -16.87 -18.49 -3.58
C GLY A 291 -17.52 -19.52 -2.65
N SER A 292 -16.96 -19.81 -1.49
CA SER A 292 -17.38 -20.89 -0.59
C SER A 292 -17.59 -20.44 0.85
N VAL A 293 -16.94 -19.36 1.26
CA VAL A 293 -17.05 -18.76 2.60
C VAL A 293 -17.55 -17.32 2.45
N GLU A 294 -16.71 -16.33 2.63
CA GLU A 294 -17.08 -14.91 2.50
C GLU A 294 -16.31 -14.27 1.34
N PRO A 295 -16.99 -13.53 0.43
CA PRO A 295 -16.33 -12.88 -0.71
C PRO A 295 -15.31 -11.82 -0.25
N THR A 296 -14.45 -11.32 -1.17
CA THR A 296 -13.80 -10.03 -0.94
C THR A 296 -14.88 -9.00 -0.69
N MET A 297 -14.73 -8.13 0.29
CA MET A 297 -15.79 -7.21 0.69
C MET A 297 -15.29 -5.85 1.10
N LEU A 298 -16.14 -4.84 0.91
CA LEU A 298 -15.93 -3.49 1.39
C LEU A 298 -16.69 -3.28 2.70
N LEU A 299 -15.97 -2.83 3.71
CA LEU A 299 -16.51 -2.37 4.99
C LEU A 299 -16.36 -0.85 5.04
N THR A 300 -17.47 -0.13 4.95
CA THR A 300 -17.44 1.34 5.04
C THR A 300 -17.28 1.79 6.47
N ASN A 301 -16.43 2.77 6.69
CA ASN A 301 -16.20 3.47 7.94
C ASN A 301 -17.25 4.59 8.11
N ASP A 302 -17.49 5.03 9.30
CA ASP A 302 -18.32 6.21 9.57
C ASP A 302 -17.49 7.41 10.08
N GLY A 303 -16.16 7.33 9.90
CA GLY A 303 -15.18 8.31 10.37
C GLY A 303 -14.90 8.26 11.87
N THR A 304 -15.42 7.26 12.57
CA THR A 304 -15.15 7.01 14.00
C THR A 304 -14.56 5.63 14.27
N GLY A 305 -14.13 4.94 13.21
CA GLY A 305 -13.64 3.57 13.29
C GLY A 305 -14.74 2.51 13.49
N GLN A 306 -16.00 2.83 13.24
CA GLN A 306 -17.10 1.86 13.24
C GLN A 306 -17.41 1.42 11.81
N PHE A 307 -17.34 0.12 11.55
CA PHE A 307 -17.46 -0.44 10.22
C PHE A 307 -18.81 -1.09 9.94
N THR A 308 -19.26 -0.93 8.70
CA THR A 308 -20.49 -1.56 8.21
C THR A 308 -20.20 -2.24 6.87
N HIS A 309 -20.59 -3.51 6.74
CA HIS A 309 -20.52 -4.20 5.45
C HIS A 309 -21.44 -3.54 4.43
N LEU A 310 -20.88 -3.14 3.29
CA LEU A 310 -21.62 -2.60 2.15
C LEU A 310 -21.84 -3.70 1.11
N PRO A 311 -23.02 -4.33 1.03
CA PRO A 311 -23.28 -5.38 0.08
C PRO A 311 -23.08 -4.93 -1.38
N GLY A 312 -22.34 -5.72 -2.15
CA GLY A 312 -21.92 -5.38 -3.50
C GLY A 312 -20.72 -4.44 -3.58
N GLY A 313 -20.29 -3.83 -2.45
CA GLY A 313 -19.04 -3.07 -2.30
C GLY A 313 -18.80 -2.02 -3.37
N LEU A 314 -19.83 -1.31 -3.84
CA LEU A 314 -19.76 -0.39 -4.99
C LEU A 314 -19.21 -1.04 -6.28
N GLY A 315 -19.27 -2.37 -6.40
CA GLY A 315 -18.72 -3.17 -7.50
C GLY A 315 -17.47 -3.98 -7.14
N LEU A 316 -16.88 -3.76 -5.96
CA LEU A 316 -15.65 -4.43 -5.51
C LEU A 316 -15.87 -5.81 -4.88
N GLU A 317 -17.10 -6.13 -4.43
CA GLU A 317 -17.38 -7.43 -3.82
C GLU A 317 -17.27 -8.56 -4.86
N GLN A 318 -16.37 -9.54 -4.59
CA GLN A 318 -16.08 -10.62 -5.54
C GLN A 318 -16.04 -11.98 -4.86
N PRO A 319 -16.80 -12.97 -5.35
CA PRO A 319 -16.79 -14.33 -4.83
C PRO A 319 -15.62 -15.14 -5.44
N ILE A 320 -14.39 -14.70 -5.23
CA ILE A 320 -13.16 -15.32 -5.74
C ILE A 320 -12.21 -15.66 -4.59
N ALA A 321 -11.26 -16.56 -4.81
CA ALA A 321 -10.19 -16.84 -3.86
C ALA A 321 -9.05 -15.84 -4.11
N ALA A 322 -9.21 -14.62 -3.58
CA ALA A 322 -8.25 -13.55 -3.76
C ALA A 322 -7.14 -13.60 -2.70
N MET A 323 -5.90 -13.33 -3.10
CA MET A 323 -4.75 -13.41 -2.22
C MET A 323 -3.93 -12.13 -2.22
N GLY A 324 -3.91 -11.37 -3.32
CA GLY A 324 -3.14 -10.14 -3.42
C GLY A 324 -3.93 -8.98 -4.00
N LEU A 325 -3.53 -7.79 -3.59
CA LEU A 325 -4.14 -6.52 -3.98
C LEU A 325 -3.07 -5.48 -4.30
N GLY A 326 -3.27 -4.76 -5.41
CA GLY A 326 -2.49 -3.58 -5.79
C GLY A 326 -3.40 -2.39 -5.99
N LEU A 327 -2.95 -1.22 -5.54
CA LEU A 327 -3.64 0.06 -5.67
C LEU A 327 -2.80 1.02 -6.48
N GLY A 328 -3.39 1.63 -7.50
CA GLY A 328 -2.71 2.63 -8.32
C GLY A 328 -3.59 3.12 -9.47
N ASP A 329 -3.38 4.33 -9.92
CA ASP A 329 -4.11 4.95 -11.04
C ASP A 329 -3.61 4.35 -12.36
N ILE A 330 -4.36 3.39 -12.90
CA ILE A 330 -4.02 2.62 -14.11
C ILE A 330 -4.52 3.33 -15.36
N ASP A 331 -5.68 3.98 -15.29
CA ASP A 331 -6.29 4.67 -16.44
C ASP A 331 -5.89 6.15 -16.56
N GLY A 332 -5.16 6.69 -15.57
CA GLY A 332 -4.64 8.05 -15.57
C GLY A 332 -5.70 9.11 -15.26
N ASN A 333 -6.80 8.73 -14.60
CA ASN A 333 -7.91 9.63 -14.29
C ASN A 333 -7.71 10.41 -12.96
N GLY A 334 -6.66 10.10 -12.19
CA GLY A 334 -6.36 10.73 -10.90
C GLY A 334 -7.09 10.11 -9.71
N ILE A 335 -7.69 8.94 -9.89
CA ILE A 335 -8.28 8.09 -8.85
C ILE A 335 -7.50 6.77 -8.87
N GLU A 336 -7.15 6.24 -7.72
CA GLU A 336 -6.50 4.94 -7.66
C GLU A 336 -7.47 3.82 -8.01
N ASP A 337 -7.01 2.84 -8.78
CA ASP A 337 -7.74 1.67 -9.21
C ASP A 337 -7.35 0.46 -8.33
N VAL A 338 -8.21 -0.55 -8.32
CA VAL A 338 -8.00 -1.78 -7.55
C VAL A 338 -7.67 -2.93 -8.50
N SER A 339 -6.50 -3.54 -8.33
CA SER A 339 -6.12 -4.78 -8.99
C SER A 339 -6.09 -5.93 -7.99
N LEU A 340 -6.75 -7.05 -8.32
CA LEU A 340 -6.78 -8.26 -7.51
C LEU A 340 -6.20 -9.43 -8.30
N VAL A 341 -5.46 -10.26 -7.59
CA VAL A 341 -5.00 -11.55 -8.11
C VAL A 341 -5.52 -12.68 -7.24
N ALA A 342 -5.92 -13.76 -7.90
CA ALA A 342 -6.63 -14.85 -7.27
C ALA A 342 -6.27 -16.19 -7.93
N TRP A 343 -6.92 -17.26 -7.49
CA TRP A 343 -6.83 -18.54 -8.16
C TRP A 343 -7.51 -18.48 -9.53
N ASP A 344 -6.73 -18.63 -10.59
CA ASP A 344 -7.17 -18.74 -11.99
C ASP A 344 -7.80 -17.48 -12.59
N ILE A 345 -7.75 -16.35 -11.87
CA ILE A 345 -8.38 -15.11 -12.32
C ILE A 345 -7.67 -13.88 -11.77
N ASN A 346 -7.56 -12.84 -12.61
CA ASN A 346 -7.22 -11.49 -12.21
C ASN A 346 -8.44 -10.58 -12.34
N ARG A 347 -8.51 -9.53 -11.54
CA ARG A 347 -9.53 -8.48 -11.61
C ARG A 347 -8.87 -7.11 -11.60
N LEU A 348 -9.41 -6.21 -12.39
CA LEU A 348 -9.05 -4.79 -12.40
C LEU A 348 -10.33 -3.96 -12.31
N PHE A 349 -10.44 -3.16 -11.28
CA PHE A 349 -11.58 -2.26 -11.06
C PHE A 349 -11.10 -0.83 -11.22
N LEU A 350 -11.60 -0.14 -12.23
CA LEU A 350 -11.32 1.27 -12.44
C LEU A 350 -12.21 2.12 -11.53
N GLY A 351 -11.57 2.96 -10.73
CA GLY A 351 -12.23 3.88 -9.82
C GLY A 351 -12.81 5.09 -10.55
N GLN A 352 -14.07 5.40 -10.28
CA GLN A 352 -14.76 6.58 -10.77
C GLN A 352 -15.65 7.14 -9.67
N ALA A 353 -15.98 8.42 -9.72
CA ALA A 353 -16.85 9.05 -8.72
C ALA A 353 -18.24 8.37 -8.55
N SER A 354 -18.61 7.45 -9.44
CA SER A 354 -19.87 6.70 -9.40
C SER A 354 -19.71 5.26 -8.91
N GLY A 355 -18.52 4.83 -8.53
CA GLY A 355 -18.19 3.46 -8.10
C GLY A 355 -17.10 2.82 -8.95
N TRP A 356 -16.95 1.51 -8.84
CA TRP A 356 -15.84 0.72 -9.36
C TRP A 356 -16.29 -0.18 -10.50
N PHE A 357 -15.52 -0.21 -11.61
CA PHE A 357 -15.91 -0.90 -12.83
C PHE A 357 -14.89 -1.97 -13.22
N GLU A 358 -15.32 -3.23 -13.22
CA GLU A 358 -14.48 -4.36 -13.65
C GLU A 358 -14.05 -4.22 -15.11
N SER A 359 -12.74 -4.21 -15.36
CA SER A 359 -12.14 -3.87 -16.65
C SER A 359 -10.97 -4.80 -17.04
N ALA A 360 -10.68 -5.87 -16.27
CA ALA A 360 -9.51 -6.72 -16.50
C ALA A 360 -9.44 -7.26 -17.94
N ALA A 361 -10.57 -7.75 -18.47
CA ALA A 361 -10.61 -8.28 -19.83
C ALA A 361 -10.40 -7.21 -20.91
N ALA A 362 -10.89 -5.99 -20.67
CA ALA A 362 -10.72 -4.87 -21.62
C ALA A 362 -9.27 -4.39 -21.66
N TYR A 363 -8.60 -4.38 -20.51
CA TYR A 363 -7.20 -3.98 -20.37
C TYR A 363 -6.21 -5.12 -20.70
N GLY A 364 -6.67 -6.36 -20.85
CA GLY A 364 -5.78 -7.52 -21.05
C GLY A 364 -5.10 -8.01 -19.77
N PHE A 365 -5.60 -7.62 -18.58
CA PHE A 365 -5.11 -8.10 -17.30
C PHE A 365 -5.65 -9.50 -16.99
N LEU A 366 -5.15 -10.49 -17.72
CA LEU A 366 -5.60 -11.87 -17.63
C LEU A 366 -4.43 -12.78 -17.25
N PRO A 367 -4.65 -13.84 -16.45
CA PRO A 367 -3.61 -14.83 -16.21
C PRO A 367 -3.11 -15.41 -17.54
N GLY A 368 -1.79 -15.49 -17.71
CA GLY A 368 -1.19 -15.97 -18.96
C GLY A 368 -1.41 -17.46 -19.22
N GLU A 369 -1.66 -18.25 -18.18
CA GLU A 369 -1.82 -19.70 -18.22
C GLU A 369 -3.04 -20.12 -17.38
N ALA A 370 -3.60 -21.29 -17.67
CA ALA A 370 -4.67 -21.86 -16.86
C ALA A 370 -4.13 -22.45 -15.56
N GLN A 371 -4.92 -22.42 -14.50
CA GLN A 371 -4.58 -22.88 -13.15
C GLN A 371 -3.42 -22.12 -12.49
N THR A 372 -3.32 -20.82 -12.78
CA THR A 372 -2.41 -19.94 -12.06
C THR A 372 -2.95 -19.63 -10.67
N VAL A 373 -2.05 -19.43 -9.72
CA VAL A 373 -2.36 -18.93 -8.38
C VAL A 373 -1.61 -17.63 -8.20
N GLY A 374 -2.32 -16.51 -8.24
CA GLY A 374 -1.77 -15.18 -8.01
C GLY A 374 -1.72 -14.88 -6.50
N TRP A 375 -0.53 -14.53 -6.00
CA TRP A 375 -0.31 -14.27 -4.58
C TRP A 375 -0.21 -12.79 -4.25
N GLY A 376 0.53 -12.02 -5.05
CA GLY A 376 0.67 -10.59 -4.86
C GLY A 376 0.63 -9.85 -6.19
N VAL A 377 0.23 -8.60 -6.12
CA VAL A 377 0.29 -7.65 -7.23
C VAL A 377 0.75 -6.28 -6.71
N GLU A 378 1.76 -5.73 -7.37
CA GLU A 378 2.27 -4.38 -7.11
C GLU A 378 1.95 -3.48 -8.28
N ALA A 379 1.39 -2.30 -7.97
CA ALA A 379 1.03 -1.28 -8.94
C ALA A 379 2.03 -0.11 -8.87
N ALA A 380 2.88 0.04 -9.89
CA ALA A 380 3.89 1.09 -9.93
C ALA A 380 4.33 1.37 -11.37
N ASP A 381 4.92 2.53 -11.61
CA ASP A 381 5.50 2.88 -12.93
C ASP A 381 6.94 2.35 -13.01
N ILE A 382 7.10 1.12 -13.50
CA ILE A 382 8.39 0.41 -13.52
C ILE A 382 9.34 0.97 -14.59
N GLN A 383 8.79 1.54 -15.67
CA GLN A 383 9.59 2.08 -16.77
C GLN A 383 9.73 3.61 -16.74
N ASN A 384 9.20 4.25 -15.72
CA ASN A 384 9.22 5.71 -15.56
C ASN A 384 8.57 6.47 -16.74
N ASP A 385 7.63 5.86 -17.45
CA ASP A 385 6.96 6.51 -18.58
C ASP A 385 5.71 7.31 -18.17
N GLY A 386 5.38 7.23 -16.91
CA GLY A 386 4.29 7.94 -16.25
C GLY A 386 3.00 7.12 -16.17
N TRP A 387 2.94 5.89 -16.68
CA TRP A 387 1.79 5.01 -16.55
C TRP A 387 2.04 3.95 -15.48
N THR A 388 1.01 3.64 -14.72
CA THR A 388 1.12 2.61 -13.68
C THR A 388 1.04 1.22 -14.31
N ASP A 389 2.09 0.43 -14.11
CA ASP A 389 2.22 -0.97 -14.51
C ASP A 389 1.78 -1.90 -13.38
N LEU A 390 1.60 -3.19 -13.68
CA LEU A 390 1.27 -4.21 -12.70
C LEU A 390 2.32 -5.35 -12.73
N LEU A 391 2.98 -5.57 -11.61
CA LEU A 391 3.85 -6.73 -11.38
C LEU A 391 3.08 -7.76 -10.56
N VAL A 392 2.92 -8.97 -11.12
CA VAL A 392 2.17 -10.06 -10.49
C VAL A 392 3.07 -11.24 -10.23
N ASN A 393 3.06 -11.74 -9.02
CA ASN A 393 3.73 -12.99 -8.70
C ASN A 393 2.75 -14.15 -8.63
N TYR A 394 3.15 -15.24 -9.30
CA TYR A 394 2.41 -16.48 -9.35
C TYR A 394 3.21 -17.61 -8.71
N GLY A 395 2.51 -18.58 -8.14
CA GLY A 395 3.17 -19.73 -7.59
C GLY A 395 2.17 -20.77 -7.10
N PHE A 396 2.28 -22.01 -7.59
CA PHE A 396 1.39 -23.07 -7.15
C PHE A 396 1.69 -23.48 -5.70
N LEU A 397 0.67 -23.96 -4.98
CA LEU A 397 0.85 -24.62 -3.69
C LEU A 397 1.66 -25.89 -3.87
N VAL A 398 2.87 -25.95 -3.32
CA VAL A 398 3.85 -27.05 -3.51
C VAL A 398 3.41 -28.36 -2.88
N THR A 399 2.27 -28.43 -2.22
CA THR A 399 1.84 -29.57 -1.45
C THR A 399 1.12 -30.65 -2.26
N LYS A 400 1.47 -31.89 -2.01
CA LYS A 400 0.76 -33.18 -2.15
C LYS A 400 -0.05 -33.50 -3.42
N PHE A 401 -0.24 -32.59 -4.36
CA PHE A 401 -1.01 -32.85 -5.58
C PHE A 401 -0.19 -33.50 -6.71
N GLY A 402 0.96 -34.07 -6.39
CA GLY A 402 1.78 -34.90 -7.28
C GLY A 402 3.00 -34.19 -7.86
N ASP A 403 4.05 -34.94 -8.09
CA ASP A 403 5.38 -34.57 -8.65
C ASP A 403 5.36 -34.02 -10.08
N ASP A 404 4.34 -33.28 -10.46
CA ASP A 404 4.18 -32.85 -11.83
C ASP A 404 4.84 -31.49 -12.04
N ASN A 405 6.02 -31.50 -12.69
CA ASN A 405 6.73 -30.29 -13.14
C ASN A 405 5.91 -29.38 -14.07
N THR A 406 4.65 -29.73 -14.36
CA THR A 406 3.71 -28.93 -15.15
C THR A 406 3.16 -27.71 -14.39
N ARG A 407 3.55 -27.53 -13.13
CA ARG A 407 3.02 -26.49 -12.23
C ARG A 407 3.98 -25.34 -11.93
N ILE A 408 4.99 -25.20 -12.74
CA ILE A 408 5.87 -24.03 -12.72
C ILE A 408 5.06 -22.85 -13.26
N GLN A 409 4.80 -21.88 -12.39
CA GLN A 409 4.13 -20.65 -12.75
C GLN A 409 5.17 -19.55 -12.84
N ARG A 410 5.03 -18.69 -13.85
CA ARG A 410 5.93 -17.58 -14.10
C ARG A 410 5.27 -16.31 -13.62
N ASP A 411 6.04 -15.46 -12.95
CA ASP A 411 5.58 -14.12 -12.63
C ASP A 411 5.30 -13.33 -13.90
N ALA A 412 4.37 -12.38 -13.84
CA ALA A 412 3.98 -11.55 -14.97
C ALA A 412 4.26 -10.07 -14.70
N LEU A 413 4.73 -9.39 -15.72
CA LEU A 413 4.86 -7.94 -15.75
C LEU A 413 3.94 -7.39 -16.85
N TYR A 414 2.89 -6.71 -16.45
CA TYR A 414 1.96 -6.06 -17.35
C TYR A 414 2.32 -4.59 -17.49
N LEU A 415 2.95 -4.23 -18.60
CA LEU A 415 3.29 -2.84 -18.91
C LEU A 415 2.10 -2.11 -19.50
N ASN A 416 1.76 -0.98 -18.90
CA ASN A 416 0.69 -0.10 -19.35
C ASN A 416 1.12 0.64 -20.62
N GLN A 417 0.31 0.54 -21.68
CA GLN A 417 0.62 1.15 -22.97
C GLN A 417 0.10 2.60 -23.10
N GLY A 418 -0.61 3.08 -22.08
CA GLY A 418 -1.21 4.43 -22.09
C GLY A 418 -2.40 4.59 -23.04
N ASP A 419 -2.90 3.49 -23.57
CA ASP A 419 -4.03 3.47 -24.51
C ASP A 419 -5.23 2.65 -23.98
N GLY A 420 -5.21 2.30 -22.70
CA GLY A 420 -6.22 1.45 -22.04
C GLY A 420 -5.91 -0.05 -22.21
N THR A 421 -4.67 -0.41 -22.50
CA THR A 421 -4.23 -1.82 -22.56
C THR A 421 -2.97 -2.06 -21.73
N LEU A 422 -2.85 -3.28 -21.24
CA LEU A 422 -1.70 -3.81 -20.52
C LEU A 422 -1.06 -4.93 -21.37
N ALA A 423 0.25 -4.84 -21.59
CA ALA A 423 0.99 -5.84 -22.35
C ALA A 423 1.87 -6.69 -21.43
N ASP A 424 1.73 -8.02 -21.49
CA ASP A 424 2.63 -8.92 -20.77
C ASP A 424 4.06 -8.81 -21.30
N ALA A 425 4.98 -8.40 -20.47
CA ALA A 425 6.38 -8.16 -20.75
C ALA A 425 7.34 -8.98 -19.85
N ALA A 426 6.84 -9.94 -19.10
CA ALA A 426 7.63 -10.69 -18.11
C ALA A 426 8.89 -11.35 -18.74
N ALA A 427 8.75 -11.94 -19.92
CA ALA A 427 9.87 -12.54 -20.63
C ALA A 427 10.96 -11.55 -21.06
N ILE A 428 10.56 -10.31 -21.34
CA ILE A 428 11.47 -9.21 -21.65
C ILE A 428 12.05 -8.62 -20.36
N GLY A 429 11.25 -8.64 -19.30
CA GLY A 429 11.59 -8.10 -17.98
C GLY A 429 12.72 -8.85 -17.29
N GLY A 430 12.92 -10.13 -17.61
CA GLY A 430 13.89 -10.98 -16.92
C GLY A 430 13.47 -11.34 -15.50
N ILE A 431 12.18 -11.22 -15.20
CA ILE A 431 11.56 -11.59 -13.93
C ILE A 431 10.63 -12.81 -14.05
N ASP A 432 10.56 -13.40 -15.23
CA ASP A 432 9.75 -14.57 -15.58
C ASP A 432 10.37 -15.90 -15.14
N ASP A 433 11.29 -15.86 -14.18
CA ASP A 433 11.91 -17.07 -13.65
C ASP A 433 10.85 -18.00 -13.06
N PRO A 434 10.92 -19.29 -13.39
CA PRO A 434 9.95 -20.24 -12.89
C PRO A 434 10.19 -20.51 -11.41
N GLY A 435 9.21 -20.30 -10.58
CA GLY A 435 9.33 -20.60 -9.16
C GLY A 435 8.05 -20.28 -8.38
N PRO A 436 7.93 -20.83 -7.18
CA PRO A 436 6.76 -20.56 -6.34
C PRO A 436 6.92 -19.24 -5.59
N THR A 437 6.82 -18.10 -6.29
CA THR A 437 6.92 -16.79 -5.67
C THR A 437 5.71 -16.51 -4.79
N ARG A 438 5.91 -15.91 -3.62
CA ARG A 438 4.87 -15.47 -2.67
C ARG A 438 4.91 -13.97 -2.47
N GLY A 439 6.03 -13.44 -1.99
CA GLY A 439 6.21 -12.03 -1.76
C GLY A 439 6.91 -11.33 -2.93
N VAL A 440 6.44 -10.14 -3.25
CA VAL A 440 7.11 -9.20 -4.15
C VAL A 440 7.01 -7.80 -3.53
N ALA A 441 8.10 -7.05 -3.59
CA ALA A 441 8.13 -5.65 -3.18
C ALA A 441 8.94 -4.83 -4.18
N LEU A 442 8.54 -3.58 -4.36
CA LEU A 442 9.18 -2.61 -5.24
C LEU A 442 9.83 -1.48 -4.43
N GLY A 443 11.03 -1.04 -4.81
CA GLY A 443 11.71 0.08 -4.19
C GLY A 443 12.99 0.43 -4.93
N ASP A 444 13.45 1.67 -4.80
CA ASP A 444 14.70 2.15 -5.41
C ASP A 444 15.87 1.89 -4.45
N ILE A 445 16.40 0.65 -4.49
CA ILE A 445 17.44 0.18 -3.57
C ILE A 445 18.76 0.91 -3.76
N ASN A 446 19.07 1.32 -4.99
CA ASN A 446 20.34 1.92 -5.36
C ASN A 446 20.25 3.44 -5.56
N ARG A 447 19.09 4.03 -5.28
CA ARG A 447 18.79 5.46 -5.35
C ARG A 447 19.05 6.08 -6.75
N ASP A 448 18.80 5.31 -7.80
CA ASP A 448 18.91 5.77 -9.19
C ASP A 448 17.58 6.24 -9.80
N GLY A 449 16.49 6.13 -9.04
CA GLY A 449 15.14 6.56 -9.40
C GLY A 449 14.37 5.55 -10.23
N TRP A 450 14.88 4.33 -10.33
CA TRP A 450 14.21 3.24 -11.00
C TRP A 450 13.88 2.15 -9.98
N LEU A 451 12.65 1.69 -9.98
CA LEU A 451 12.21 0.68 -9.01
C LEU A 451 12.88 -0.65 -9.26
N ASP A 452 13.50 -1.18 -8.23
CA ASP A 452 14.03 -2.52 -8.16
C ASP A 452 12.98 -3.48 -7.59
N VAL A 453 13.16 -4.77 -7.80
CA VAL A 453 12.20 -5.82 -7.41
C VAL A 453 12.83 -6.77 -6.41
N LEU A 454 12.22 -6.90 -5.24
CA LEU A 454 12.48 -8.01 -4.31
C LEU A 454 11.47 -9.12 -4.57
N LYS A 455 11.94 -10.37 -4.66
CA LYS A 455 11.10 -11.56 -4.77
C LYS A 455 11.45 -12.56 -3.69
N VAL A 456 10.44 -13.08 -2.99
CA VAL A 456 10.58 -14.12 -1.97
C VAL A 456 9.82 -15.35 -2.42
N ARG A 457 10.53 -16.49 -2.48
CA ARG A 457 10.01 -17.76 -2.97
C ARG A 457 9.86 -18.76 -1.84
N THR A 458 8.86 -19.62 -1.91
CA THR A 458 8.66 -20.68 -0.91
C THR A 458 9.69 -21.81 -0.97
N ASP A 459 10.47 -21.92 -2.04
CA ASP A 459 11.61 -22.84 -2.12
C ASP A 459 12.89 -22.31 -1.44
N GLY A 460 12.79 -21.17 -0.75
CA GLY A 460 13.85 -20.60 0.07
C GLY A 460 14.76 -19.63 -0.68
N GLU A 461 14.48 -19.30 -1.93
CA GLU A 461 15.27 -18.31 -2.66
C GLU A 461 14.69 -16.91 -2.49
N ILE A 462 15.53 -15.95 -2.12
CA ILE A 462 15.23 -14.51 -2.15
C ILE A 462 16.09 -13.89 -3.23
N THR A 463 15.47 -13.16 -4.17
CA THR A 463 16.17 -12.54 -5.28
C THR A 463 15.88 -11.04 -5.36
N LEU A 464 16.88 -10.29 -5.78
CA LEU A 464 16.77 -8.87 -6.15
C LEU A 464 16.91 -8.72 -7.64
N GLY A 465 15.91 -8.14 -8.28
CA GLY A 465 15.96 -7.68 -9.66
C GLY A 465 16.32 -6.20 -9.68
N LEU A 466 17.59 -5.89 -9.96
CA LEU A 466 18.02 -4.50 -10.07
C LEU A 466 17.63 -3.92 -11.43
N SER A 467 16.92 -2.83 -11.41
CA SER A 467 16.51 -2.09 -12.61
C SER A 467 17.67 -1.53 -13.38
N ARG A 468 17.49 -1.42 -14.68
CA ARG A 468 18.43 -0.72 -15.56
C ARG A 468 17.90 0.65 -15.83
N CYS A 469 18.51 1.63 -15.25
CA CYS A 469 18.10 3.01 -15.42
C CYS A 469 18.10 3.46 -16.89
N GLY A 470 17.17 4.37 -17.22
CA GLY A 470 16.92 4.88 -18.58
C GLY A 470 17.02 6.39 -18.68
N ALA A 471 16.43 6.94 -19.75
CA ALA A 471 16.39 8.37 -20.00
C ALA A 471 15.17 9.07 -19.39
N ALA A 472 14.14 8.32 -19.01
CA ALA A 472 12.92 8.86 -18.43
C ALA A 472 13.20 9.61 -17.12
N SER A 473 12.40 10.61 -16.85
CA SER A 473 12.45 11.39 -15.62
C SER A 473 11.59 10.73 -14.54
N TRP A 474 11.89 11.06 -13.30
CA TRP A 474 11.23 10.49 -12.12
C TRP A 474 11.31 11.46 -10.94
N MET A 475 10.55 11.20 -9.90
CA MET A 475 10.67 11.87 -8.61
C MET A 475 10.38 10.85 -7.50
N MET A 476 11.20 10.85 -6.46
CA MET A 476 10.92 10.22 -5.19
C MET A 476 10.55 11.28 -4.16
N LEU A 477 9.53 11.02 -3.35
CA LEU A 477 9.06 11.97 -2.36
C LEU A 477 8.76 11.28 -1.04
N THR A 478 9.40 11.72 0.03
CA THR A 478 9.09 11.34 1.41
C THR A 478 8.36 12.45 2.13
N LEU A 479 7.39 12.10 2.93
CA LEU A 479 6.64 13.01 3.79
C LEU A 479 7.05 12.82 5.24
N ARG A 480 7.07 13.91 6.00
CA ARG A 480 7.28 13.91 7.45
C ARG A 480 6.35 14.95 8.09
N GLN A 481 5.79 14.58 9.24
CA GLN A 481 5.00 15.49 10.07
C GLN A 481 5.26 15.24 11.55
N PRO A 482 5.04 16.23 12.44
CA PRO A 482 5.08 16.00 13.88
C PRO A 482 3.85 15.20 14.35
N GLY A 483 3.96 14.57 15.51
CA GLY A 483 2.87 13.81 16.13
C GLY A 483 3.02 12.30 16.00
N PRO A 484 1.95 11.54 16.32
CA PRO A 484 2.00 10.08 16.41
C PRO A 484 2.00 9.34 15.07
N ASN A 485 1.77 10.06 13.96
CA ASN A 485 1.89 9.54 12.58
C ASN A 485 3.01 10.29 11.83
N PRO A 486 4.29 10.11 12.18
CA PRO A 486 5.36 10.97 11.66
C PRO A 486 5.71 10.71 10.19
N ARG A 487 5.29 9.59 9.64
CA ARG A 487 5.49 9.23 8.23
C ARG A 487 4.31 9.67 7.34
N ALA A 488 3.30 10.33 7.93
CA ALA A 488 2.11 10.83 7.25
C ALA A 488 1.33 9.72 6.48
N VAL A 489 1.21 8.53 7.08
CA VAL A 489 0.37 7.45 6.55
C VAL A 489 -1.05 7.98 6.35
N GLY A 490 -1.67 7.68 5.20
CA GLY A 490 -2.95 8.24 4.79
C GLY A 490 -2.84 9.51 3.93
N ALA A 491 -1.69 10.19 3.90
CA ALA A 491 -1.50 11.34 3.02
C ALA A 491 -1.59 10.96 1.54
N THR A 492 -2.23 11.80 0.75
CA THR A 492 -2.32 11.67 -0.70
C THR A 492 -1.54 12.78 -1.39
N VAL A 493 -0.69 12.40 -2.34
CA VAL A 493 0.07 13.33 -3.18
C VAL A 493 -0.45 13.29 -4.60
N ARG A 494 -0.83 14.45 -5.12
CA ARG A 494 -1.13 14.65 -6.54
C ARG A 494 -0.07 15.51 -7.18
N ALA A 495 0.43 15.09 -8.35
CA ALA A 495 1.44 15.79 -9.10
C ALA A 495 0.94 16.04 -10.53
N TRP A 496 1.26 17.21 -11.11
CA TRP A 496 0.81 17.59 -12.44
C TRP A 496 1.96 18.04 -13.33
N SER A 497 1.90 17.65 -14.59
CA SER A 497 2.68 18.23 -15.68
C SER A 497 1.80 18.32 -16.94
N GLY A 498 1.49 19.53 -17.39
CA GLY A 498 0.48 19.79 -18.40
C GLY A 498 -0.89 19.28 -17.96
N ASP A 499 -1.52 18.47 -18.81
CA ASP A 499 -2.84 17.88 -18.55
C ASP A 499 -2.76 16.55 -17.76
N ARG A 500 -1.56 16.04 -17.51
CA ARG A 500 -1.36 14.78 -16.82
C ARG A 500 -1.38 14.97 -15.31
N VAL A 501 -2.03 14.06 -14.62
CA VAL A 501 -2.01 13.94 -13.15
C VAL A 501 -1.46 12.58 -12.76
N TRP A 502 -0.72 12.54 -11.68
CA TRP A 502 -0.32 11.33 -10.97
C TRP A 502 -0.84 11.42 -9.55
N VAL A 503 -1.34 10.32 -9.02
CA VAL A 503 -1.76 10.19 -7.63
C VAL A 503 -0.98 9.09 -6.94
N ARG A 504 -0.51 9.35 -5.72
CA ARG A 504 0.14 8.37 -4.84
C ARG A 504 -0.32 8.62 -3.41
N ARG A 505 -0.43 7.54 -2.65
CA ARG A 505 -0.83 7.60 -1.25
C ARG A 505 0.22 6.92 -0.37
N VAL A 506 0.53 7.51 0.78
CA VAL A 506 1.38 6.89 1.80
C VAL A 506 0.57 5.81 2.50
N ARG A 507 1.06 4.57 2.47
CA ARG A 507 0.42 3.40 3.08
C ARG A 507 1.36 2.68 4.01
N GLU A 508 0.77 1.95 4.95
CA GLU A 508 1.49 1.06 5.85
C GLU A 508 0.84 -0.33 5.81
N GLY A 509 1.36 -1.19 4.93
CA GLY A 509 0.77 -2.51 4.67
C GLY A 509 -0.49 -2.47 3.80
N GLY A 510 -1.21 -3.60 3.75
CA GLY A 510 -2.51 -3.72 3.07
C GLY A 510 -2.45 -3.86 1.56
N THR A 511 -1.28 -4.02 0.95
CA THR A 511 -1.10 -4.29 -0.48
C THR A 511 -0.14 -5.45 -0.72
N GLY A 512 0.06 -5.83 -1.98
CA GLY A 512 0.88 -6.97 -2.33
C GLY A 512 0.29 -8.28 -1.80
N PHE A 513 1.07 -9.00 -1.00
CA PHE A 513 0.68 -10.19 -0.25
C PHE A 513 1.14 -10.02 1.21
N GLY A 514 0.58 -9.04 1.94
CA GLY A 514 0.91 -8.79 3.34
C GLY A 514 2.33 -8.26 3.57
N VAL A 515 2.85 -7.46 2.65
CA VAL A 515 4.17 -6.83 2.72
C VAL A 515 4.07 -5.36 3.13
N GLY A 516 5.07 -4.86 3.84
CA GLY A 516 5.28 -3.43 4.02
C GLY A 516 5.88 -2.81 2.75
N GLN A 517 5.43 -1.60 2.43
CA GLN A 517 5.96 -0.83 1.30
C GLN A 517 6.90 0.27 1.79
N PRO A 518 7.82 0.76 0.92
CA PRO A 518 8.58 1.96 1.24
C PRO A 518 7.65 3.16 1.48
N HIS A 519 7.95 3.96 2.50
CA HIS A 519 7.24 5.23 2.71
C HIS A 519 7.60 6.30 1.66
N GLU A 520 8.47 5.96 0.74
CA GLU A 520 8.91 6.83 -0.35
C GLU A 520 7.99 6.66 -1.55
N LEU A 521 7.34 7.75 -1.96
CA LEU A 521 6.42 7.77 -3.08
C LEU A 521 7.18 7.95 -4.39
N HIS A 522 7.02 7.02 -5.31
CA HIS A 522 7.64 7.04 -6.62
C HIS A 522 6.69 7.61 -7.69
N PHE A 523 7.21 8.52 -8.50
CA PHE A 523 6.55 9.11 -9.65
C PHE A 523 7.45 8.98 -10.88
N GLY A 524 7.09 8.13 -11.84
CA GLY A 524 7.68 8.15 -13.16
C GLY A 524 7.08 9.30 -13.96
N LEU A 525 7.91 10.12 -14.57
CA LEU A 525 7.50 11.38 -15.19
C LEU A 525 7.67 11.38 -16.71
N GLY A 526 8.15 10.27 -17.29
CA GLY A 526 8.40 10.18 -18.73
C GLY A 526 9.41 11.23 -19.20
N ALA A 527 8.95 12.11 -20.07
CA ALA A 527 9.76 13.20 -20.60
C ALA A 527 9.72 14.50 -19.75
N ALA A 528 8.88 14.57 -18.75
CA ALA A 528 8.73 15.76 -17.93
C ALA A 528 9.90 15.90 -16.95
N GLU A 529 10.74 16.92 -17.13
CA GLU A 529 11.85 17.18 -16.23
C GLU A 529 11.45 17.94 -14.95
N ARG A 530 10.24 18.48 -14.93
CA ARG A 530 9.65 19.25 -13.83
C ARG A 530 8.17 18.99 -13.75
N LEU A 531 7.63 19.13 -12.54
CA LEU A 531 6.20 19.14 -12.26
C LEU A 531 5.74 20.59 -12.11
N ASP A 532 4.65 20.94 -12.77
CA ASP A 532 4.04 22.26 -12.67
C ASP A 532 3.52 22.51 -11.25
N ARG A 533 2.97 21.44 -10.64
CA ARG A 533 2.39 21.48 -9.30
C ARG A 533 2.51 20.11 -8.62
N VAL A 534 2.79 20.14 -7.33
CA VAL A 534 2.66 19.01 -6.40
C VAL A 534 1.76 19.46 -5.26
N GLU A 535 0.74 18.71 -4.97
CA GLU A 535 -0.24 18.97 -3.92
C GLU A 535 -0.27 17.79 -2.95
N VAL A 536 -0.13 18.07 -1.68
CA VAL A 536 -0.20 17.08 -0.60
C VAL A 536 -1.46 17.33 0.20
N THR A 537 -2.35 16.36 0.20
CA THR A 537 -3.45 16.30 1.17
C THR A 537 -2.94 15.46 2.35
N TRP A 538 -2.76 16.10 3.49
CA TRP A 538 -2.31 15.45 4.73
C TRP A 538 -3.42 14.59 5.35
N PRO A 539 -3.11 13.67 6.29
CA PRO A 539 -4.14 12.84 6.92
C PRO A 539 -5.27 13.62 7.61
N ASP A 540 -4.98 14.81 8.13
CA ASP A 540 -5.96 15.70 8.73
C ASP A 540 -6.78 16.53 7.70
N GLY A 541 -6.66 16.23 6.40
CA GLY A 541 -7.36 16.91 5.31
C GLY A 541 -6.79 18.27 4.90
N GLN A 542 -5.73 18.75 5.56
CA GLN A 542 -5.05 19.98 5.15
C GLN A 542 -4.31 19.80 3.83
N ILE A 543 -4.28 20.84 3.01
CA ILE A 543 -3.65 20.78 1.69
C ILE A 543 -2.51 21.79 1.60
N ASP A 544 -1.35 21.33 1.15
CA ASP A 544 -0.21 22.16 0.79
C ASP A 544 0.16 21.99 -0.67
N THR A 545 0.55 23.10 -1.33
CA THR A 545 0.83 23.11 -2.78
C THR A 545 2.21 23.67 -3.05
N PHE A 546 2.96 22.96 -3.89
CA PHE A 546 4.30 23.33 -4.35
C PHE A 546 4.29 23.48 -5.86
N LEU A 547 4.95 24.52 -6.37
CA LEU A 547 5.00 24.80 -7.80
C LEU A 547 6.42 24.60 -8.31
N ASP A 548 6.53 24.23 -9.60
CA ASP A 548 7.79 24.12 -10.32
C ASP A 548 8.79 23.16 -9.64
N VAL A 549 8.33 21.97 -9.25
CA VAL A 549 9.14 20.97 -8.55
C VAL A 549 10.00 20.20 -9.56
N PRO A 550 11.33 20.14 -9.40
CA PRO A 550 12.20 19.43 -10.34
C PRO A 550 12.04 17.93 -10.24
N GLY A 551 12.17 17.23 -11.36
CA GLY A 551 12.33 15.78 -11.40
C GLY A 551 13.76 15.31 -11.11
N ARG A 552 13.99 14.01 -11.24
CA ARG A 552 15.28 13.32 -11.06
C ARG A 552 15.93 13.55 -9.70
N GLY A 553 15.13 13.52 -8.64
CA GLY A 553 15.61 13.71 -7.28
C GLY A 553 14.76 13.02 -6.23
N HIS A 554 15.41 12.72 -5.10
CA HIS A 554 14.76 12.30 -3.86
C HIS A 554 14.46 13.56 -3.06
N HIS A 555 13.19 13.88 -2.94
CA HIS A 555 12.72 15.08 -2.25
C HIS A 555 12.08 14.73 -0.92
N ARG A 556 12.06 15.69 0.00
CA ARG A 556 11.43 15.52 1.30
C ARG A 556 10.57 16.73 1.62
N LEU A 557 9.37 16.48 2.08
CA LEU A 557 8.46 17.47 2.61
C LEU A 557 8.34 17.30 4.12
N ASP A 558 8.77 18.31 4.86
CA ASP A 558 8.66 18.36 6.31
C ASP A 558 7.55 19.35 6.69
N ARG A 559 6.49 18.84 7.29
CA ARG A 559 5.43 19.65 7.91
C ARG A 559 5.89 20.02 9.32
N HIS A 560 5.68 21.27 9.70
CA HIS A 560 6.14 21.80 10.99
C HIS A 560 5.02 21.99 12.02
N ASP A 561 3.77 22.03 11.57
CA ASP A 561 2.61 22.09 12.45
C ASP A 561 2.19 20.67 12.84
N ALA A 562 1.73 20.51 14.07
CA ALA A 562 1.06 19.26 14.44
C ALA A 562 -0.24 19.12 13.63
N PRO A 563 -0.63 17.88 13.23
CA PRO A 563 -1.93 17.63 12.64
C PRO A 563 -3.03 18.13 13.57
N THR A 564 -4.10 18.63 12.97
CA THR A 564 -5.28 19.06 13.74
C THR A 564 -6.18 17.83 13.89
N PRO A 565 -6.45 17.36 15.12
CA PRO A 565 -7.29 16.20 15.36
C PRO A 565 -8.73 16.43 14.93
#